data_ded83401e036c22724388ce8b026684c
#
_entry.id   ded83401e036c22724388ce8b026684c
#
_cell.length_a   1.000
_cell.length_b   1.000
_cell.length_c   1.000
_cell.angle_alpha   90.00
_cell.angle_beta   90.00
_cell.angle_gamma   90.00
#
_symmetry.space_group_name_H-M   'P 1'
#
loop_
_entity.id
_entity.type
_entity.pdbx_description
1 polymer ?
#
loop_
_entity_poly.entity_id
_entity_poly.type
_entity_poly.pdbx_seq_one_letter_code
_entity_poly.pdbx_strand_id
1 'polypeptide(L)'
;TKLVSDYSKKDPSSRSKTMNTIVDGYKSASEKISTVFADGANSYVLPYVTNVSNVPVYSSGFNVTDFDIPFYQMVIHGYVDYASTPINKSSNSDETFLLSLASGSQIHYDMTYADADTLQDTEYDDLYYSNYAGWTDLAANQYKKVSSILSGVSDYTITKYELSDDKNVLTTTYSKDGASDVVISVDKKNATATVGTEVYDLADCIEGGLTE
;
A
#
# COMPACT_ATOMS: atom_id res chain seq x y z
N THR A 1 -12.83 -4.62 3.87
CA THR A 1 -14.08 -4.98 4.60
C THR A 1 -15.26 -4.09 4.19
N LYS A 2 -16.10 -4.57 3.28
CA LYS A 2 -17.28 -3.83 2.80
C LYS A 2 -18.43 -3.92 3.81
N LEU A 3 -18.93 -2.78 4.29
CA LEU A 3 -20.13 -2.73 5.11
C LEU A 3 -21.36 -2.67 4.21
N VAL A 4 -22.16 -3.71 4.27
CA VAL A 4 -23.45 -3.80 3.55
C VAL A 4 -24.60 -3.97 4.52
N SER A 5 -25.79 -3.47 4.14
CA SER A 5 -27.03 -3.80 4.82
C SER A 5 -27.69 -4.97 4.09
N ASP A 6 -28.18 -5.94 4.83
CA ASP A 6 -29.03 -6.98 4.32
C ASP A 6 -30.50 -6.65 4.60
N TYR A 7 -31.29 -6.52 3.54
CA TYR A 7 -32.71 -6.22 3.60
C TYR A 7 -33.58 -7.47 3.42
N SER A 8 -33.01 -8.67 3.65
CA SER A 8 -33.78 -9.91 3.56
C SER A 8 -34.96 -9.90 4.55
N LYS A 9 -36.09 -10.44 4.12
CA LYS A 9 -37.30 -10.49 4.97
C LYS A 9 -37.14 -11.43 6.18
N LYS A 10 -36.21 -12.37 6.12
CA LYS A 10 -36.02 -13.39 7.17
C LYS A 10 -35.09 -12.94 8.30
N ASP A 11 -33.99 -12.27 7.97
CA ASP A 11 -32.99 -11.79 8.94
C ASP A 11 -32.36 -10.49 8.43
N PRO A 12 -33.04 -9.36 8.58
CA PRO A 12 -32.50 -8.07 8.14
C PRO A 12 -31.33 -7.67 9.01
N SER A 13 -30.24 -7.20 8.37
CA SER A 13 -29.07 -6.73 9.05
C SER A 13 -28.72 -5.28 8.67
N SER A 14 -28.61 -4.42 9.67
CA SER A 14 -28.12 -3.05 9.49
C SER A 14 -26.61 -3.03 9.32
N ARG A 15 -26.07 -1.94 8.72
CA ARG A 15 -24.62 -1.70 8.64
C ARG A 15 -23.93 -1.79 10.00
N SER A 16 -24.57 -1.27 11.06
CA SER A 16 -24.02 -1.33 12.43
C SER A 16 -23.95 -2.76 12.95
N LYS A 17 -24.98 -3.59 12.71
CA LYS A 17 -24.96 -5.00 13.09
C LYS A 17 -23.86 -5.74 12.32
N THR A 18 -23.74 -5.50 11.02
CA THR A 18 -22.66 -6.08 10.19
C THR A 18 -21.28 -5.65 10.69
N MET A 19 -21.10 -4.36 11.00
CA MET A 19 -19.85 -3.84 11.56
C MET A 19 -19.48 -4.56 12.87
N ASN A 20 -20.41 -4.65 13.81
CA ASN A 20 -20.16 -5.33 15.09
C ASN A 20 -19.77 -6.79 14.89
N THR A 21 -20.46 -7.52 14.00
CA THR A 21 -20.13 -8.91 13.68
C THR A 21 -18.71 -9.05 13.09
N ILE A 22 -18.30 -8.13 12.22
CA ILE A 22 -16.95 -8.08 11.66
C ILE A 22 -15.91 -7.82 12.77
N VAL A 23 -16.15 -6.82 13.61
CA VAL A 23 -15.26 -6.47 14.74
C VAL A 23 -15.11 -7.64 15.70
N ASP A 24 -16.22 -8.27 16.10
CA ASP A 24 -16.20 -9.44 17.00
C ASP A 24 -15.41 -10.60 16.37
N GLY A 25 -15.53 -10.82 15.06
CA GLY A 25 -14.76 -11.81 14.32
C GLY A 25 -13.26 -11.54 14.37
N TYR A 26 -12.83 -10.32 14.01
CA TYR A 26 -11.42 -9.94 14.06
C TYR A 26 -10.84 -9.96 15.48
N LYS A 27 -11.59 -9.46 16.47
CA LYS A 27 -11.21 -9.53 17.87
C LYS A 27 -11.00 -10.99 18.32
N SER A 28 -11.97 -11.86 18.04
CA SER A 28 -11.85 -13.28 18.39
C SER A 28 -10.68 -13.98 17.68
N ALA A 29 -10.34 -13.57 16.44
CA ALA A 29 -9.19 -14.08 15.74
C ALA A 29 -7.88 -13.60 16.39
N SER A 30 -7.76 -12.30 16.69
CA SER A 30 -6.55 -11.71 17.31
C SER A 30 -6.23 -12.26 18.71
N GLU A 31 -7.23 -12.75 19.44
CA GLU A 31 -7.05 -13.42 20.72
C GLU A 31 -6.47 -14.84 20.59
N LYS A 32 -6.56 -15.46 19.41
CA LYS A 32 -6.20 -16.85 19.17
C LYS A 32 -4.96 -17.04 18.31
N ILE A 33 -4.66 -16.09 17.43
CA ILE A 33 -3.56 -16.16 16.48
C ILE A 33 -2.76 -14.85 16.50
N SER A 34 -1.45 -14.99 16.36
CA SER A 34 -0.51 -13.85 16.44
C SER A 34 -0.51 -12.96 15.19
N THR A 35 -0.91 -13.51 14.04
CA THR A 35 -0.91 -12.77 12.77
C THR A 35 -2.32 -12.77 12.20
N VAL A 36 -2.92 -11.59 12.11
CA VAL A 36 -4.23 -11.37 11.52
C VAL A 36 -4.09 -10.44 10.33
N PHE A 37 -4.49 -10.92 9.18
CA PHE A 37 -4.39 -10.20 7.91
C PHE A 37 -5.76 -9.67 7.48
N ALA A 38 -5.81 -8.43 6.98
CA ALA A 38 -7.00 -7.85 6.41
C ALA A 38 -6.73 -7.28 5.00
N ASP A 39 -7.61 -7.59 4.09
CA ASP A 39 -7.65 -6.96 2.78
C ASP A 39 -8.50 -5.68 2.86
N GLY A 40 -7.85 -4.53 2.78
CA GLY A 40 -8.48 -3.22 2.97
C GLY A 40 -9.14 -3.06 4.34
N ALA A 41 -8.41 -2.61 5.35
CA ALA A 41 -8.93 -2.43 6.70
C ALA A 41 -9.55 -1.04 6.91
N ASN A 42 -10.72 -1.00 7.52
CA ASN A 42 -11.29 0.23 8.05
C ASN A 42 -10.86 0.44 9.52
N SER A 43 -10.99 1.67 10.02
CA SER A 43 -10.55 2.07 11.36
C SER A 43 -11.07 1.16 12.49
N TYR A 44 -12.27 0.58 12.35
CA TYR A 44 -12.86 -0.29 13.36
C TYR A 44 -12.25 -1.70 13.44
N VAL A 45 -11.48 -2.15 12.45
CA VAL A 45 -10.76 -3.44 12.49
C VAL A 45 -9.27 -3.28 12.72
N LEU A 46 -8.68 -2.09 12.48
CA LEU A 46 -7.25 -1.83 12.66
C LEU A 46 -6.68 -2.29 14.02
N PRO A 47 -7.39 -2.14 15.16
CA PRO A 47 -6.87 -2.60 16.45
C PRO A 47 -6.69 -4.12 16.58
N TYR A 48 -7.21 -4.90 15.64
CA TYR A 48 -7.25 -6.37 15.68
C TYR A 48 -6.46 -7.03 14.56
N VAL A 49 -5.77 -6.25 13.72
CA VAL A 49 -4.99 -6.75 12.59
C VAL A 49 -3.53 -6.44 12.78
N THR A 50 -2.65 -7.30 12.25
CA THR A 50 -1.21 -7.09 12.22
C THR A 50 -0.73 -6.64 10.84
N ASN A 51 -1.47 -7.01 9.80
CA ASN A 51 -1.11 -6.75 8.41
C ASN A 51 -2.33 -6.31 7.59
N VAL A 52 -2.13 -5.34 6.71
CA VAL A 52 -3.17 -4.84 5.80
C VAL A 52 -2.64 -4.78 4.38
N SER A 53 -3.36 -5.37 3.42
CA SER A 53 -3.14 -5.19 1.98
C SER A 53 -4.12 -4.20 1.37
N ASN A 54 -3.92 -3.88 0.11
CA ASN A 54 -4.77 -2.96 -0.66
C ASN A 54 -4.93 -1.57 -0.01
N VAL A 55 -3.84 -1.07 0.59
CA VAL A 55 -3.81 0.30 1.08
C VAL A 55 -3.64 1.24 -0.12
N PRO A 56 -4.59 2.15 -0.37
CA PRO A 56 -4.52 3.03 -1.54
C PRO A 56 -3.36 4.00 -1.44
N VAL A 57 -2.64 4.18 -2.54
CA VAL A 57 -1.52 5.15 -2.63
C VAL A 57 -2.00 6.56 -2.95
N TYR A 58 -3.24 6.71 -3.39
CA TYR A 58 -3.90 7.99 -3.66
C TYR A 58 -4.93 8.30 -2.59
N SER A 59 -5.09 9.58 -2.28
CA SER A 59 -6.15 10.07 -1.41
C SER A 59 -7.47 10.24 -2.18
N SER A 60 -8.55 10.62 -1.47
CA SER A 60 -9.86 10.88 -2.10
C SER A 60 -9.94 12.18 -2.91
N GLY A 61 -8.83 12.92 -3.07
CA GLY A 61 -8.77 14.13 -3.88
C GLY A 61 -9.72 15.24 -3.41
N PHE A 62 -9.74 15.53 -2.12
CA PHE A 62 -10.54 16.65 -1.61
C PHE A 62 -10.08 17.99 -2.19
N ASN A 63 -11.02 18.87 -2.54
CA ASN A 63 -10.76 20.19 -3.10
C ASN A 63 -9.92 21.13 -2.20
N VAL A 64 -9.66 20.72 -0.96
CA VAL A 64 -8.88 21.50 0.02
C VAL A 64 -7.42 21.06 0.11
N THR A 65 -7.02 20.05 -0.64
CA THR A 65 -5.64 19.55 -0.66
C THR A 65 -4.99 19.86 -2.01
N ASP A 66 -3.78 20.40 -1.98
CA ASP A 66 -3.01 20.74 -3.19
C ASP A 66 -2.38 19.51 -3.86
N PHE A 67 -2.22 18.42 -3.10
CA PHE A 67 -1.71 17.13 -3.55
C PHE A 67 -2.21 15.98 -2.66
N ASP A 68 -2.04 14.75 -3.13
CA ASP A 68 -2.44 13.55 -2.38
C ASP A 68 -1.56 13.33 -1.15
N ILE A 69 -2.19 13.25 0.01
CA ILE A 69 -1.53 12.98 1.29
C ILE A 69 -1.84 11.55 1.71
N PRO A 70 -0.83 10.71 2.04
CA PRO A 70 -1.03 9.32 2.46
C PRO A 70 -1.51 9.24 3.92
N PHE A 71 -2.66 9.84 4.20
CA PHE A 71 -3.18 9.99 5.57
C PHE A 71 -3.39 8.64 6.25
N TYR A 72 -3.87 7.64 5.51
CA TYR A 72 -4.06 6.29 6.06
C TYR A 72 -2.73 5.69 6.52
N GLN A 73 -1.70 5.77 5.68
CA GLN A 73 -0.35 5.29 5.99
C GLN A 73 0.26 6.05 7.18
N MET A 74 0.08 7.37 7.24
CA MET A 74 0.55 8.20 8.37
C MET A 74 -0.07 7.76 9.72
N VAL A 75 -1.31 7.25 9.68
CA VAL A 75 -2.00 6.78 10.90
C VAL A 75 -1.52 5.40 11.34
N ILE A 76 -1.24 4.48 10.40
CA ILE A 76 -0.98 3.08 10.73
C ILE A 76 0.51 2.71 10.77
N HIS A 77 1.39 3.52 10.16
CA HIS A 77 2.82 3.23 10.10
C HIS A 77 3.44 3.13 11.49
N GLY A 78 4.24 2.09 11.71
CA GLY A 78 4.81 1.76 13.01
C GLY A 78 3.91 0.94 13.94
N TYR A 79 2.64 0.74 13.58
CA TYR A 79 1.68 -0.04 14.37
C TYR A 79 1.18 -1.29 13.65
N VAL A 80 1.03 -1.22 12.34
CA VAL A 80 0.49 -2.29 11.49
C VAL A 80 1.33 -2.35 10.22
N ASP A 81 1.76 -3.54 9.84
CA ASP A 81 2.42 -3.73 8.54
C ASP A 81 1.41 -3.56 7.41
N TYR A 82 1.80 -2.92 6.33
CA TYR A 82 0.88 -2.68 5.22
C TYR A 82 1.56 -2.72 3.87
N ALA A 83 0.77 -3.09 2.86
CA ALA A 83 1.16 -3.10 1.46
C ALA A 83 0.17 -2.29 0.61
N SER A 84 0.68 -1.73 -0.46
CA SER A 84 -0.09 -0.92 -1.40
C SER A 84 -1.20 -1.72 -2.12
N THR A 85 -1.95 -1.05 -2.98
CA THR A 85 -2.74 -1.70 -4.02
C THR A 85 -1.82 -2.47 -4.99
N PRO A 86 -2.32 -3.51 -5.69
CA PRO A 86 -1.50 -4.28 -6.62
C PRO A 86 -0.88 -3.39 -7.69
N ILE A 87 0.45 -3.37 -7.76
CA ILE A 87 1.22 -2.53 -8.69
C ILE A 87 0.88 -2.91 -10.14
N ASN A 88 0.84 -4.20 -10.43
CA ASN A 88 0.58 -4.72 -11.77
C ASN A 88 -0.88 -4.60 -12.24
N LYS A 89 -1.78 -4.12 -11.40
CA LYS A 89 -3.18 -3.79 -11.76
C LYS A 89 -3.43 -2.29 -11.85
N SER A 90 -2.40 -1.49 -11.62
CA SER A 90 -2.48 -0.04 -11.77
C SER A 90 -2.37 0.37 -13.24
N SER A 91 -3.02 1.47 -13.61
CA SER A 91 -2.87 2.10 -14.93
C SER A 91 -1.46 2.69 -15.13
N ASN A 92 -0.72 2.94 -14.06
CA ASN A 92 0.67 3.38 -14.05
C ASN A 92 1.39 2.64 -12.93
N SER A 93 2.01 1.51 -13.27
CA SER A 93 2.74 0.63 -12.35
C SER A 93 3.92 1.35 -11.71
N ASP A 94 4.67 2.10 -12.51
CA ASP A 94 5.86 2.82 -12.07
C ASP A 94 5.52 3.90 -11.04
N GLU A 95 4.52 4.72 -11.32
CA GLU A 95 4.07 5.74 -10.36
C GLU A 95 3.52 5.10 -9.08
N THR A 96 2.74 4.03 -9.20
CA THR A 96 2.20 3.31 -8.03
C THR A 96 3.32 2.74 -7.16
N PHE A 97 4.38 2.21 -7.77
CA PHE A 97 5.57 1.76 -7.04
C PHE A 97 6.25 2.91 -6.30
N LEU A 98 6.55 4.03 -6.99
CA LEU A 98 7.23 5.19 -6.39
C LEU A 98 6.41 5.83 -5.26
N LEU A 99 5.09 5.94 -5.44
CA LEU A 99 4.18 6.43 -4.39
C LEU A 99 4.09 5.46 -3.21
N SER A 100 4.10 4.14 -3.46
CA SER A 100 4.13 3.13 -2.41
C SER A 100 5.38 3.29 -1.55
N LEU A 101 6.55 3.39 -2.18
CA LEU A 101 7.82 3.62 -1.49
C LEU A 101 7.81 4.94 -0.71
N ALA A 102 7.35 6.04 -1.31
CA ALA A 102 7.28 7.35 -0.66
C ALA A 102 6.33 7.36 0.55
N SER A 103 5.28 6.55 0.55
CA SER A 103 4.33 6.43 1.66
C SER A 103 4.69 5.34 2.69
N GLY A 104 5.87 4.71 2.55
CA GLY A 104 6.32 3.66 3.47
C GLY A 104 5.59 2.32 3.30
N SER A 105 4.89 2.11 2.19
CA SER A 105 4.17 0.87 1.90
C SER A 105 5.09 -0.20 1.35
N GLN A 106 4.87 -1.44 1.77
CA GLN A 106 5.39 -2.61 1.06
C GLN A 106 4.71 -2.73 -0.31
N ILE A 107 5.37 -3.42 -1.25
CA ILE A 107 4.81 -3.70 -2.56
C ILE A 107 3.76 -4.82 -2.49
N HIS A 108 2.79 -4.77 -3.40
CA HIS A 108 1.77 -5.79 -3.57
C HIS A 108 1.59 -6.11 -5.05
N TYR A 109 1.48 -7.39 -5.36
CA TYR A 109 1.24 -7.90 -6.70
C TYR A 109 0.15 -8.98 -6.66
N ASP A 110 -0.81 -8.90 -7.57
CA ASP A 110 -1.72 -10.02 -7.86
C ASP A 110 -1.13 -10.83 -9.01
N MET A 111 -0.71 -12.07 -8.76
CA MET A 111 -0.09 -12.91 -9.76
C MET A 111 -0.91 -14.15 -10.06
N THR A 112 -1.04 -14.48 -11.34
CA THR A 112 -1.69 -15.71 -11.81
C THR A 112 -0.68 -16.63 -12.46
N TYR A 113 -0.95 -17.93 -12.41
CA TYR A 113 -0.22 -18.94 -13.19
C TYR A 113 -0.84 -19.12 -14.58
N ALA A 114 -2.14 -18.86 -14.70
CA ALA A 114 -2.86 -19.02 -15.96
C ALA A 114 -2.42 -17.98 -17.00
N ASP A 115 -2.38 -18.40 -18.25
CA ASP A 115 -2.10 -17.50 -19.37
C ASP A 115 -3.26 -16.52 -19.61
N ALA A 116 -2.93 -15.34 -20.10
CA ALA A 116 -3.88 -14.27 -20.38
C ALA A 116 -5.10 -14.73 -21.20
N ASP A 117 -4.84 -15.50 -22.25
CA ASP A 117 -5.90 -16.01 -23.17
C ASP A 117 -6.93 -16.89 -22.47
N THR A 118 -6.54 -17.57 -21.38
CA THR A 118 -7.46 -18.43 -20.61
C THR A 118 -8.31 -17.65 -19.60
N LEU A 119 -7.92 -16.41 -19.26
CA LEU A 119 -8.63 -15.54 -18.34
C LEU A 119 -9.57 -14.59 -19.05
N GLN A 120 -9.33 -14.32 -20.33
CA GLN A 120 -10.13 -13.43 -21.14
C GLN A 120 -11.60 -13.91 -21.22
N ASP A 121 -12.55 -12.96 -21.12
CA ASP A 121 -14.01 -13.21 -21.15
C ASP A 121 -14.52 -14.15 -20.02
N THR A 122 -13.78 -14.24 -18.89
CA THR A 122 -14.18 -14.96 -17.69
C THR A 122 -14.44 -14.02 -16.52
N GLU A 123 -14.86 -14.53 -15.36
CA GLU A 123 -14.95 -13.75 -14.11
C GLU A 123 -13.59 -13.24 -13.59
N TYR A 124 -12.49 -13.69 -14.18
CA TYR A 124 -11.11 -13.32 -13.85
C TYR A 124 -10.47 -12.41 -14.92
N ASP A 125 -11.27 -11.77 -15.75
CA ASP A 125 -10.81 -10.89 -16.84
C ASP A 125 -9.95 -9.72 -16.33
N ASP A 126 -10.17 -9.25 -15.10
CA ASP A 126 -9.36 -8.23 -14.44
C ASP A 126 -7.92 -8.69 -14.08
N LEU A 127 -7.63 -9.98 -14.23
CA LEU A 127 -6.30 -10.58 -14.02
C LEU A 127 -5.56 -10.88 -15.33
N TYR A 128 -6.06 -10.41 -16.45
CA TYR A 128 -5.52 -10.67 -17.80
C TYR A 128 -4.02 -10.36 -17.92
N TYR A 129 -3.53 -9.28 -17.30
CA TYR A 129 -2.12 -8.89 -17.31
C TYR A 129 -1.30 -9.41 -16.11
N SER A 130 -1.85 -10.30 -15.32
CA SER A 130 -1.26 -10.70 -14.02
C SER A 130 -0.43 -11.98 -14.07
N ASN A 131 -0.08 -12.50 -15.26
CA ASN A 131 0.73 -13.71 -15.36
C ASN A 131 2.10 -13.49 -14.69
N TYR A 132 2.47 -14.40 -13.78
CA TYR A 132 3.68 -14.30 -12.96
C TYR A 132 4.96 -14.16 -13.78
N ALA A 133 5.04 -14.79 -14.95
CA ALA A 133 6.23 -14.81 -15.78
C ALA A 133 6.62 -13.39 -16.27
N GLY A 134 5.65 -12.50 -16.45
CA GLY A 134 5.90 -11.11 -16.84
C GLY A 134 6.31 -10.21 -15.68
N TRP A 135 6.00 -10.58 -14.42
CA TRP A 135 6.14 -9.66 -13.29
C TRP A 135 7.18 -10.07 -12.25
N THR A 136 7.62 -11.33 -12.23
CA THR A 136 8.47 -11.88 -11.17
C THR A 136 9.79 -11.12 -10.99
N ASP A 137 10.49 -10.83 -12.10
CA ASP A 137 11.80 -10.16 -12.04
C ASP A 137 11.68 -8.73 -11.55
N LEU A 138 10.70 -7.97 -12.05
CA LEU A 138 10.42 -6.61 -11.61
C LEU A 138 10.03 -6.59 -10.14
N ALA A 139 9.10 -7.45 -9.73
CA ALA A 139 8.66 -7.55 -8.33
C ALA A 139 9.82 -7.90 -7.39
N ALA A 140 10.73 -8.79 -7.81
CA ALA A 140 11.91 -9.16 -7.04
C ALA A 140 12.89 -7.98 -6.87
N ASN A 141 13.09 -7.18 -7.91
CA ASN A 141 13.93 -5.99 -7.85
C ASN A 141 13.30 -4.93 -6.94
N GLN A 142 12.03 -4.64 -7.13
CA GLN A 142 11.29 -3.71 -6.28
C GLN A 142 11.31 -4.15 -4.81
N TYR A 143 11.05 -5.43 -4.53
CA TYR A 143 11.08 -5.96 -3.15
C TYR A 143 12.44 -5.75 -2.49
N LYS A 144 13.54 -6.04 -3.18
CA LYS A 144 14.90 -5.84 -2.65
C LYS A 144 15.16 -4.37 -2.30
N LYS A 145 14.77 -3.45 -3.19
CA LYS A 145 14.96 -2.00 -2.97
C LYS A 145 14.09 -1.49 -1.82
N VAL A 146 12.79 -1.80 -1.84
CA VAL A 146 11.86 -1.39 -0.77
C VAL A 146 12.31 -1.93 0.58
N SER A 147 12.68 -3.21 0.66
CA SER A 147 13.18 -3.81 1.90
C SER A 147 14.45 -3.13 2.41
N SER A 148 15.38 -2.77 1.52
CA SER A 148 16.60 -2.05 1.92
C SER A 148 16.30 -0.65 2.42
N ILE A 149 15.41 0.09 1.76
CA ILE A 149 15.09 1.50 2.06
C ILE A 149 14.23 1.61 3.33
N LEU A 150 13.21 0.74 3.50
CA LEU A 150 12.24 0.85 4.57
C LEU A 150 12.59 0.05 5.84
N SER A 151 13.58 -0.85 5.80
CA SER A 151 13.90 -1.72 6.95
C SER A 151 14.24 -0.97 8.24
N GLY A 152 14.81 0.22 8.12
CA GLY A 152 15.21 1.04 9.28
C GLY A 152 14.10 1.87 9.91
N VAL A 153 12.90 1.90 9.30
CA VAL A 153 11.80 2.79 9.73
C VAL A 153 10.49 2.04 10.03
N SER A 154 10.50 0.71 10.01
CA SER A 154 9.28 -0.11 10.16
C SER A 154 8.51 0.11 11.47
N ASP A 155 9.19 0.54 12.53
CA ASP A 155 8.62 0.82 13.85
C ASP A 155 8.63 2.33 14.21
N TYR A 156 8.83 3.19 13.21
CA TYR A 156 8.70 4.63 13.32
C TYR A 156 7.28 5.07 12.95
N THR A 157 6.90 6.28 13.32
CA THR A 157 5.66 6.93 12.85
C THR A 157 5.97 7.95 11.77
N ILE A 158 5.10 8.08 10.78
CA ILE A 158 5.23 9.15 9.77
C ILE A 158 4.70 10.44 10.37
N THR A 159 5.57 11.44 10.51
CA THR A 159 5.23 12.74 11.11
C THR A 159 5.11 13.87 10.08
N LYS A 160 5.70 13.71 8.91
CA LYS A 160 5.67 14.72 7.85
C LYS A 160 5.70 14.05 6.47
N TYR A 161 4.96 14.64 5.53
CA TYR A 161 4.93 14.25 4.13
C TYR A 161 4.86 15.50 3.27
N GLU A 162 5.80 15.66 2.35
CA GLU A 162 5.98 16.88 1.55
C GLU A 162 6.16 16.54 0.08
N LEU A 163 5.64 17.41 -0.77
CA LEU A 163 5.88 17.40 -2.20
C LEU A 163 6.69 18.65 -2.56
N SER A 164 7.75 18.50 -3.35
CA SER A 164 8.56 19.62 -3.85
C SER A 164 7.74 20.55 -4.78
N ASP A 165 8.18 21.80 -4.94
CA ASP A 165 7.50 22.80 -5.77
C ASP A 165 7.36 22.36 -7.23
N ASP A 166 8.34 21.62 -7.74
CA ASP A 166 8.35 21.05 -9.10
C ASP A 166 7.56 19.75 -9.22
N LYS A 167 6.94 19.28 -8.11
CA LYS A 167 6.11 18.06 -7.98
C LYS A 167 6.83 16.73 -8.30
N ASN A 168 8.15 16.74 -8.31
CA ASN A 168 8.94 15.56 -8.66
C ASN A 168 9.42 14.77 -7.44
N VAL A 169 9.68 15.43 -6.30
CA VAL A 169 10.25 14.80 -5.11
C VAL A 169 9.23 14.74 -3.98
N LEU A 170 8.99 13.53 -3.50
CA LEU A 170 8.18 13.25 -2.31
C LEU A 170 9.13 12.99 -1.14
N THR A 171 8.94 13.67 -0.03
CA THR A 171 9.78 13.55 1.17
C THR A 171 8.94 13.17 2.37
N THR A 172 9.29 12.06 3.00
CA THR A 172 8.62 11.52 4.19
C THR A 172 9.57 11.54 5.37
N THR A 173 9.13 12.09 6.49
CA THR A 173 9.87 12.09 7.75
C THR A 173 9.28 11.06 8.70
N TYR A 174 10.13 10.18 9.18
CA TYR A 174 9.83 9.12 10.13
C TYR A 174 10.45 9.48 11.48
N SER A 175 9.66 9.44 12.54
CA SER A 175 10.07 9.80 13.89
C SER A 175 9.75 8.68 14.88
N LYS A 176 10.63 8.52 15.88
CA LYS A 176 10.46 7.57 16.97
C LYS A 176 11.04 8.15 18.26
N ASP A 177 10.34 7.97 19.37
CA ASP A 177 10.81 8.45 20.66
C ASP A 177 12.19 7.89 21.01
N GLY A 178 13.11 8.80 21.37
CA GLY A 178 14.48 8.44 21.76
C GLY A 178 15.42 8.13 20.59
N ALA A 179 14.98 8.28 19.34
CA ALA A 179 15.80 8.11 18.15
C ALA A 179 15.84 9.40 17.31
N SER A 180 16.81 9.50 16.42
CA SER A 180 16.84 10.58 15.43
C SER A 180 15.80 10.34 14.34
N ASP A 181 15.23 11.41 13.81
CA ASP A 181 14.35 11.34 12.66
C ASP A 181 15.09 10.76 11.44
N VAL A 182 14.38 9.97 10.67
CA VAL A 182 14.84 9.44 9.39
C VAL A 182 14.02 10.10 8.28
N VAL A 183 14.72 10.65 7.29
CA VAL A 183 14.07 11.28 6.13
C VAL A 183 14.33 10.43 4.91
N ILE A 184 13.25 10.08 4.21
CA ILE A 184 13.30 9.35 2.95
C ILE A 184 12.68 10.24 1.87
N SER A 185 13.46 10.51 0.81
CA SER A 185 12.98 11.27 -0.35
C SER A 185 12.96 10.37 -1.59
N VAL A 186 11.88 10.41 -2.34
CA VAL A 186 11.69 9.67 -3.60
C VAL A 186 11.56 10.67 -4.73
N ASP A 187 12.53 10.67 -5.64
CA ASP A 187 12.52 11.48 -6.86
C ASP A 187 11.87 10.68 -7.98
N LYS A 188 10.67 11.08 -8.35
CA LYS A 188 9.86 10.42 -9.38
C LYS A 188 10.46 10.63 -10.78
N LYS A 189 11.09 11.77 -11.01
CA LYS A 189 11.67 12.10 -12.32
C LYS A 189 12.96 11.35 -12.60
N ASN A 190 13.81 11.20 -11.59
CA ASN A 190 15.10 10.54 -11.75
C ASN A 190 15.07 9.06 -11.32
N ALA A 191 13.93 8.52 -10.89
CA ALA A 191 13.78 7.19 -10.31
C ALA A 191 14.86 6.88 -9.27
N THR A 192 14.96 7.72 -8.26
CA THR A 192 15.91 7.53 -7.16
C THR A 192 15.22 7.69 -5.81
N ALA A 193 15.74 7.00 -4.79
CA ALA A 193 15.35 7.24 -3.41
C ALA A 193 16.59 7.60 -2.58
N THR A 194 16.43 8.48 -1.61
CA THR A 194 17.51 8.92 -0.72
C THR A 194 17.12 8.69 0.73
N VAL A 195 17.99 8.05 1.50
CA VAL A 195 17.84 7.85 2.95
C VAL A 195 19.05 8.50 3.64
N GLY A 196 18.86 9.63 4.29
CA GLY A 196 19.96 10.41 4.83
C GLY A 196 20.93 10.87 3.72
N THR A 197 22.11 10.25 3.62
CA THR A 197 23.11 10.53 2.57
C THR A 197 23.23 9.41 1.52
N GLU A 198 22.54 8.31 1.72
CA GLU A 198 22.59 7.16 0.81
C GLU A 198 21.56 7.31 -0.30
N VAL A 199 22.00 7.13 -1.55
CA VAL A 199 21.15 7.23 -2.74
C VAL A 199 20.97 5.84 -3.36
N TYR A 200 19.72 5.46 -3.57
CA TYR A 200 19.31 4.22 -4.21
C TYR A 200 18.82 4.50 -5.62
N ASP A 201 19.43 3.87 -6.60
CA ASP A 201 18.95 3.87 -7.97
C ASP A 201 17.75 2.89 -8.09
N LEU A 202 16.64 3.35 -8.66
CA LEU A 202 15.41 2.60 -8.88
C LEU A 202 15.15 2.32 -10.37
N ALA A 203 16.10 2.57 -11.26
CA ALA A 203 15.90 2.39 -12.70
C ALA A 203 15.55 0.94 -13.07
N ASP A 204 16.05 -0.05 -12.31
CA ASP A 204 15.73 -1.48 -12.46
C ASP A 204 14.37 -1.88 -11.84
N CYS A 205 13.67 -0.92 -11.23
CA CYS A 205 12.38 -1.08 -10.57
C CYS A 205 11.20 -0.47 -11.33
N ILE A 206 11.44 0.10 -12.51
CA ILE A 206 10.41 0.73 -13.36
C ILE A 206 10.41 0.09 -14.75
N GLU A 207 9.20 -0.09 -15.34
CA GLU A 207 9.04 -0.75 -16.64
C GLU A 207 9.27 0.18 -17.84
N GLY A 208 8.81 1.42 -17.75
CA GLY A 208 8.62 2.31 -18.89
C GLY A 208 9.68 3.33 -19.14
N GLY A 209 10.73 3.43 -18.34
CA GLY A 209 11.59 4.61 -18.36
C GLY A 209 10.75 5.89 -18.15
N LEU A 210 11.26 6.82 -17.39
CA LEU A 210 10.54 8.07 -17.09
C LEU A 210 10.15 8.76 -18.40
N THR A 211 8.86 8.79 -18.73
CA THR A 211 8.35 9.62 -19.83
C THR A 211 8.51 11.07 -19.44
N GLU A 212 9.22 11.84 -20.27
CA GLU A 212 9.42 13.29 -20.17
C GLU A 212 8.09 14.08 -20.14
#